data_cc174b589bc458b687bb9af9a7fd2f2c
#
_entry.id   cc174b589bc458b687bb9af9a7fd2f2c
#
_cell.length_a   1.000
_cell.length_b   1.000
_cell.length_c   1.000
_cell.angle_alpha   90.00
_cell.angle_beta   90.00
_cell.angle_gamma   90.00
#
_symmetry.space_group_name_H-M   'P 1'
#
loop_
_entity.id
_entity.type
_entity.pdbx_description
1 polymer ?
#
loop_
_entity_poly.entity_id
_entity_poly.type
_entity_poly.pdbx_seq_one_letter_code
_entity_poly.pdbx_strand_id
1 'polypeptide(L)'
;MLAIDPLLWLFRSWSAPGYDSPGAIVFGLVAALFFWSAQSPITSVRSLSEGQMRGTVLPLVLLFVSFLVRLASQLLAINLLGALMLVIDVFAFAVLARLADRGRPVSPLMLAGLFCFALPLEPMLQRTLGFALQQVSADASCMVLKNLYASVSCSGTRIRLQDTDLLVDLPCSGARVMVLLLTAYCFLAALKPMSTARMISGFAVTLVIALLVNTLRICLLAIGLHKQASTGIDVMLDPWHSGIGLGVTALGVLILLLWLHSQPETQRKDLRTGLESLDRSAQSLWKALLSTRHARGMRGLVTSSLLLSAACLLVLVKPQPLDVSAALNTLELPLSLGGYPRKELPLSSQERDYFSAYGGVAARAGYGSSSLLLVQTTSPLRHLHAPDVCFSASGYEVSYVGVDFSDGPVAIYRSRSSKGEDLRVRVRYVSSSGFVTHSISEVVWHWARQPEQVWTMVQTVSPWTAKSTEFLASVGRSLNLFSVES
;
A
#
# COMPACT_ATOMS: atom_id res chain seq x y z
N MET A 1 16.08 -2.37 20.72
CA MET A 1 16.72 -1.43 19.78
C MET A 1 16.27 -1.66 18.34
N LEU A 2 16.52 -2.82 17.70
CA LEU A 2 16.18 -3.07 16.31
C LEU A 2 14.68 -2.93 15.91
N ALA A 3 13.75 -2.97 16.86
CA ALA A 3 12.34 -2.71 16.62
C ALA A 3 11.96 -1.22 16.63
N ILE A 4 12.84 -0.36 17.16
CA ILE A 4 12.55 1.08 17.33
C ILE A 4 12.49 1.77 15.98
N ASP A 5 13.45 1.52 15.09
CA ASP A 5 13.48 2.19 13.78
C ASP A 5 12.26 1.84 12.90
N PRO A 6 11.86 0.55 12.76
CA PRO A 6 10.62 0.19 12.07
C PRO A 6 9.37 0.80 12.72
N LEU A 7 9.30 0.86 14.05
CA LEU A 7 8.19 1.50 14.76
C LEU A 7 8.17 3.01 14.51
N LEU A 8 9.32 3.70 14.62
CA LEU A 8 9.40 5.13 14.33
C LEU A 8 9.05 5.44 12.88
N TRP A 9 9.52 4.60 11.94
CA TRP A 9 9.14 4.73 10.55
C TRP A 9 7.61 4.56 10.37
N LEU A 10 7.02 3.60 11.05
CA LEU A 10 5.58 3.34 11.02
C LEU A 10 4.79 4.53 11.57
N PHE A 11 5.19 5.08 12.74
CA PHE A 11 4.59 6.28 13.30
C PHE A 11 4.68 7.48 12.36
N ARG A 12 5.83 7.68 11.72
CA ARG A 12 6.02 8.75 10.72
C ARG A 12 5.11 8.54 9.51
N SER A 13 4.95 7.30 9.04
CA SER A 13 4.06 6.99 7.92
C SER A 13 2.59 7.27 8.25
N TRP A 14 2.14 7.03 9.48
CA TRP A 14 0.77 7.37 9.90
C TRP A 14 0.54 8.88 10.04
N SER A 15 1.58 9.64 10.35
CA SER A 15 1.50 11.10 10.51
C SER A 15 1.71 11.85 9.20
N ALA A 16 2.16 11.18 8.15
CA ALA A 16 2.44 11.79 6.87
C ALA A 16 1.14 11.98 6.07
N PRO A 17 0.77 13.22 5.67
CA PRO A 17 -0.48 13.50 4.97
C PRO A 17 -0.64 12.72 3.67
N GLY A 18 0.48 12.40 2.99
CA GLY A 18 0.46 11.66 1.73
C GLY A 18 0.13 10.16 1.84
N TYR A 19 0.07 9.60 3.05
CA TYR A 19 -0.27 8.19 3.22
C TYR A 19 -1.74 7.93 3.56
N ASP A 20 -2.46 8.92 4.10
CA ASP A 20 -3.89 8.84 4.53
C ASP A 20 -4.20 7.47 5.18
N SER A 21 -3.33 7.01 6.09
CA SER A 21 -3.34 5.64 6.60
C SER A 21 -4.09 5.54 7.93
N PRO A 22 -5.08 4.65 8.07
CA PRO A 22 -5.75 4.36 9.33
C PRO A 22 -4.87 3.53 10.28
N GLY A 23 -3.58 3.35 9.99
CA GLY A 23 -2.69 2.44 10.69
C GLY A 23 -2.59 2.68 12.20
N ALA A 24 -2.63 3.93 12.65
CA ALA A 24 -2.65 4.27 14.08
C ALA A 24 -3.89 3.72 14.78
N ILE A 25 -5.07 3.78 14.14
CA ILE A 25 -6.33 3.23 14.67
C ILE A 25 -6.22 1.71 14.76
N VAL A 26 -5.73 1.06 13.70
CA VAL A 26 -5.54 -0.40 13.68
C VAL A 26 -4.56 -0.84 14.75
N PHE A 27 -3.43 -0.13 14.92
CA PHE A 27 -2.49 -0.38 16.01
C PHE A 27 -3.17 -0.28 17.38
N GLY A 28 -3.96 0.76 17.60
CA GLY A 28 -4.76 0.94 18.83
C GLY A 28 -5.71 -0.23 19.08
N LEU A 29 -6.40 -0.72 18.04
CA LEU A 29 -7.29 -1.88 18.12
C LEU A 29 -6.52 -3.16 18.49
N VAL A 30 -5.36 -3.40 17.87
CA VAL A 30 -4.49 -4.55 18.20
C VAL A 30 -4.05 -4.50 19.65
N ALA A 31 -3.58 -3.35 20.11
CA ALA A 31 -3.17 -3.14 21.49
C ALA A 31 -4.36 -3.36 22.47
N ALA A 32 -5.52 -2.79 22.15
CA ALA A 32 -6.74 -2.96 22.96
C ALA A 32 -7.15 -4.43 23.08
N LEU A 33 -7.19 -5.17 21.97
CA LEU A 33 -7.52 -6.60 21.96
C LEU A 33 -6.48 -7.42 22.75
N PHE A 34 -5.19 -7.09 22.58
CA PHE A 34 -4.12 -7.77 23.30
C PHE A 34 -4.29 -7.60 24.81
N PHE A 35 -4.41 -6.37 25.29
CA PHE A 35 -4.55 -6.08 26.72
C PHE A 35 -5.89 -6.57 27.28
N TRP A 36 -6.99 -6.42 26.53
CA TRP A 36 -8.30 -6.93 26.93
C TRP A 36 -8.30 -8.47 27.17
N SER A 37 -7.63 -9.21 26.29
CA SER A 37 -7.43 -10.65 26.47
C SER A 37 -6.45 -10.94 27.59
N ALA A 38 -5.30 -10.22 27.65
CA ALA A 38 -4.23 -10.44 28.61
C ALA A 38 -4.67 -10.24 30.06
N GLN A 39 -5.64 -9.36 30.34
CA GLN A 39 -6.22 -9.15 31.67
C GLN A 39 -7.12 -10.30 32.14
N SER A 40 -7.58 -11.16 31.26
CA SER A 40 -8.44 -12.28 31.65
C SER A 40 -7.62 -13.49 32.15
N PRO A 41 -8.15 -14.28 33.09
CA PRO A 41 -7.44 -15.44 33.61
C PRO A 41 -7.23 -16.51 32.52
N ILE A 42 -6.21 -17.31 32.67
CA ILE A 42 -5.97 -18.48 31.80
C ILE A 42 -6.96 -19.57 32.24
N THR A 43 -7.89 -19.95 31.35
CA THR A 43 -8.98 -20.89 31.66
C THR A 43 -8.64 -22.36 31.39
N SER A 44 -7.58 -22.64 30.61
CA SER A 44 -7.15 -24.00 30.32
C SER A 44 -6.13 -24.49 31.36
N VAL A 45 -6.63 -25.20 32.36
CA VAL A 45 -5.78 -25.90 33.35
C VAL A 45 -5.22 -27.18 32.69
N ARG A 46 -4.06 -27.10 32.09
CA ARG A 46 -3.24 -28.29 31.84
C ARG A 46 -2.01 -28.23 32.75
N SER A 47 -1.69 -29.39 33.33
CA SER A 47 -0.57 -29.58 34.28
C SER A 47 0.68 -28.78 33.89
N LEU A 48 1.10 -27.91 34.80
CA LEU A 48 2.11 -26.85 34.60
C LEU A 48 3.54 -27.37 34.36
N SER A 49 3.79 -28.68 34.39
CA SER A 49 5.18 -29.20 34.46
C SER A 49 5.81 -29.64 33.13
N GLU A 50 5.04 -30.12 32.16
CA GLU A 50 5.64 -30.56 30.87
C GLU A 50 5.20 -29.77 29.65
N GLY A 51 4.02 -29.14 29.69
CA GLY A 51 3.48 -28.35 28.59
C GLY A 51 4.06 -26.92 28.50
N GLN A 52 4.65 -26.41 29.58
CA GLN A 52 5.10 -25.03 29.65
C GLN A 52 6.37 -24.78 28.84
N MET A 53 7.27 -25.76 28.74
CA MET A 53 8.46 -25.65 27.89
C MET A 53 8.15 -25.88 26.40
N ARG A 54 7.07 -26.61 26.07
CA ARG A 54 6.73 -26.97 24.69
C ARG A 54 6.12 -25.82 23.88
N GLY A 55 5.38 -24.90 24.53
CA GLY A 55 4.70 -23.78 23.86
C GLY A 55 5.56 -22.51 23.69
N THR A 56 6.83 -22.52 24.11
CA THR A 56 7.68 -21.32 24.09
C THR A 56 8.73 -21.33 22.98
N VAL A 57 9.06 -22.47 22.40
CA VAL A 57 10.16 -22.57 21.43
C VAL A 57 9.82 -21.91 20.11
N LEU A 58 8.66 -22.18 19.55
CA LEU A 58 8.23 -21.58 18.27
C LEU A 58 8.24 -20.04 18.30
N PRO A 59 7.58 -19.36 19.26
CA PRO A 59 7.62 -17.90 19.30
C PRO A 59 9.03 -17.34 19.52
N LEU A 60 9.89 -18.00 20.29
CA LEU A 60 11.28 -17.56 20.45
C LEU A 60 12.09 -17.71 19.14
N VAL A 61 11.90 -18.80 18.39
CA VAL A 61 12.50 -18.95 17.07
C VAL A 61 12.01 -17.88 16.11
N LEU A 62 10.70 -17.56 16.11
CA LEU A 62 10.13 -16.51 15.27
C LEU A 62 10.69 -15.13 15.63
N LEU A 63 10.84 -14.81 16.93
CA LEU A 63 11.46 -13.57 17.37
C LEU A 63 12.94 -13.48 16.96
N PHE A 64 13.66 -14.61 17.00
CA PHE A 64 15.04 -14.66 16.55
C PHE A 64 15.17 -14.47 15.03
N VAL A 65 14.32 -15.12 14.24
CA VAL A 65 14.24 -14.91 12.79
C VAL A 65 13.86 -13.46 12.48
N SER A 66 12.87 -12.92 13.18
CA SER A 66 12.47 -11.50 13.07
C SER A 66 13.65 -10.56 13.36
N PHE A 67 14.46 -10.85 14.38
CA PHE A 67 15.67 -10.10 14.69
C PHE A 67 16.67 -10.13 13.52
N LEU A 68 16.99 -11.32 12.96
CA LEU A 68 17.92 -11.46 11.85
C LEU A 68 17.45 -10.72 10.59
N VAL A 69 16.17 -10.86 10.27
CA VAL A 69 15.59 -10.20 9.09
C VAL A 69 15.57 -8.68 9.27
N ARG A 70 15.33 -8.16 10.48
CA ARG A 70 15.45 -6.72 10.75
C ARG A 70 16.88 -6.21 10.61
N LEU A 71 17.84 -6.99 11.06
CA LEU A 71 19.24 -6.68 10.84
C LEU A 71 19.54 -6.53 9.36
N ALA A 72 19.12 -7.51 8.55
CA ALA A 72 19.27 -7.44 7.09
C ALA A 72 18.50 -6.25 6.50
N SER A 73 17.28 -5.97 6.97
CA SER A 73 16.46 -4.84 6.56
C SER A 73 17.16 -3.49 6.75
N GLN A 74 17.83 -3.31 7.89
CA GLN A 74 18.59 -2.08 8.16
C GLN A 74 19.84 -1.98 7.27
N LEU A 75 20.56 -3.09 7.08
CA LEU A 75 21.74 -3.12 6.21
C LEU A 75 21.39 -2.81 4.75
N LEU A 76 20.22 -3.27 4.27
CA LEU A 76 19.75 -3.09 2.89
C LEU A 76 18.87 -1.85 2.70
N ALA A 77 18.64 -1.06 3.75
CA ALA A 77 17.77 0.13 3.75
C ALA A 77 16.32 -0.15 3.26
N ILE A 78 15.74 -1.32 3.63
CA ILE A 78 14.39 -1.73 3.25
C ILE A 78 13.46 -1.61 4.48
N ASN A 79 12.96 -0.41 4.77
CA ASN A 79 12.15 -0.13 5.97
C ASN A 79 10.89 -1.01 6.06
N LEU A 80 10.26 -1.33 4.94
CA LEU A 80 9.07 -2.18 4.90
C LEU A 80 9.34 -3.58 5.42
N LEU A 81 10.49 -4.18 5.06
CA LEU A 81 10.83 -5.53 5.52
C LEU A 81 10.97 -5.56 7.05
N GLY A 82 11.57 -4.51 7.63
CA GLY A 82 11.64 -4.34 9.08
C GLY A 82 10.27 -4.20 9.74
N ALA A 83 9.34 -3.48 9.09
CA ALA A 83 7.98 -3.29 9.58
C ALA A 83 7.14 -4.59 9.45
N LEU A 84 7.31 -5.37 8.39
CA LEU A 84 6.68 -6.69 8.24
C LEU A 84 7.09 -7.65 9.38
N MET A 85 8.31 -7.54 9.87
CA MET A 85 8.75 -8.36 11.00
C MET A 85 8.02 -8.04 12.31
N LEU A 86 7.44 -6.83 12.47
CA LEU A 86 6.58 -6.52 13.60
C LEU A 86 5.29 -7.36 13.61
N VAL A 87 4.79 -7.75 12.44
CA VAL A 87 3.63 -8.66 12.34
C VAL A 87 3.95 -10.02 12.96
N ILE A 88 5.15 -10.54 12.66
CA ILE A 88 5.65 -11.80 13.25
C ILE A 88 5.84 -11.65 14.76
N ASP A 89 6.31 -10.50 15.22
CA ASP A 89 6.48 -10.26 16.67
C ASP A 89 5.13 -10.22 17.38
N VAL A 90 4.12 -9.55 16.81
CA VAL A 90 2.76 -9.54 17.40
C VAL A 90 2.21 -10.96 17.52
N PHE A 91 2.41 -11.80 16.48
CA PHE A 91 2.04 -13.21 16.56
C PHE A 91 2.79 -13.93 17.69
N ALA A 92 4.12 -13.80 17.73
CA ALA A 92 4.96 -14.45 18.73
C ALA A 92 4.60 -14.00 20.16
N PHE A 93 4.39 -12.71 20.40
CA PHE A 93 3.96 -12.19 21.70
C PHE A 93 2.54 -12.65 22.07
N ALA A 94 1.61 -12.71 21.12
CA ALA A 94 0.26 -13.22 21.37
C ALA A 94 0.26 -14.72 21.78
N VAL A 95 1.14 -15.50 21.16
CA VAL A 95 1.34 -16.92 21.53
C VAL A 95 2.01 -17.03 22.91
N LEU A 96 3.07 -16.26 23.18
CA LEU A 96 3.74 -16.23 24.50
C LEU A 96 2.79 -15.80 25.63
N ALA A 97 1.95 -14.80 25.36
CA ALA A 97 0.93 -14.34 26.30
C ALA A 97 -0.26 -15.32 26.41
N ARG A 98 -0.27 -16.41 25.61
CA ARG A 98 -1.32 -17.45 25.60
C ARG A 98 -2.72 -16.86 25.38
N LEU A 99 -2.87 -15.86 24.48
CA LEU A 99 -4.12 -15.16 24.28
C LEU A 99 -5.27 -16.08 23.86
N ALA A 100 -4.99 -17.16 23.15
CA ALA A 100 -5.98 -18.16 22.74
C ALA A 100 -6.52 -19.02 23.90
N ASP A 101 -5.78 -19.13 25.01
CA ASP A 101 -6.14 -19.98 26.16
C ASP A 101 -6.77 -19.21 27.32
N ARG A 102 -7.06 -17.90 27.12
CA ARG A 102 -7.60 -17.02 28.17
C ARG A 102 -9.13 -17.03 28.21
N GLY A 103 -9.70 -16.52 29.29
CA GLY A 103 -11.14 -16.39 29.43
C GLY A 103 -11.78 -15.51 28.34
N ARG A 104 -11.01 -14.55 27.81
CA ARG A 104 -11.37 -13.75 26.63
C ARG A 104 -10.42 -14.13 25.50
N PRO A 105 -10.70 -15.22 24.76
CA PRO A 105 -9.77 -15.75 23.78
C PRO A 105 -9.65 -14.83 22.57
N VAL A 106 -8.41 -14.58 22.15
CA VAL A 106 -8.09 -13.86 20.92
C VAL A 106 -7.16 -14.74 20.07
N SER A 107 -7.49 -14.88 18.78
CA SER A 107 -6.66 -15.66 17.85
C SER A 107 -5.33 -14.95 17.57
N PRO A 108 -4.17 -15.53 17.92
CA PRO A 108 -2.86 -14.93 17.65
C PRO A 108 -2.62 -14.63 16.16
N LEU A 109 -3.06 -15.54 15.27
CA LEU A 109 -2.88 -15.39 13.83
C LEU A 109 -3.70 -14.23 13.28
N MET A 110 -4.98 -14.11 13.69
CA MET A 110 -5.84 -13.02 13.24
C MET A 110 -5.45 -11.69 13.85
N LEU A 111 -4.92 -11.68 15.08
CA LEU A 111 -4.38 -10.46 15.69
C LEU A 111 -3.13 -9.96 14.93
N ALA A 112 -2.24 -10.86 14.53
CA ALA A 112 -1.11 -10.51 13.69
C ALA A 112 -1.54 -10.07 12.29
N GLY A 113 -2.53 -10.76 11.70
CA GLY A 113 -3.15 -10.35 10.45
C GLY A 113 -3.80 -8.97 10.53
N LEU A 114 -4.47 -8.65 11.65
CA LEU A 114 -4.99 -7.30 11.89
C LEU A 114 -3.87 -6.27 11.96
N PHE A 115 -2.77 -6.57 12.67
CA PHE A 115 -1.62 -5.67 12.74
C PHE A 115 -0.95 -5.44 11.37
N CYS A 116 -1.03 -6.40 10.43
CA CYS A 116 -0.54 -6.22 9.06
C CYS A 116 -1.17 -4.98 8.40
N PHE A 117 -2.44 -4.69 8.70
CA PHE A 117 -3.16 -3.52 8.18
C PHE A 117 -2.81 -2.20 8.92
N ALA A 118 -2.00 -2.24 9.96
CA ALA A 118 -1.35 -1.04 10.51
C ALA A 118 -0.19 -0.56 9.62
N LEU A 119 0.33 -1.42 8.76
CA LEU A 119 1.32 -1.04 7.75
C LEU A 119 0.63 -0.20 6.66
N PRO A 120 1.35 0.70 5.97
CA PRO A 120 0.80 1.49 4.87
C PRO A 120 0.62 0.62 3.61
N LEU A 121 -0.28 -0.39 3.71
CA LEU A 121 -0.52 -1.37 2.64
C LEU A 121 -1.30 -0.79 1.46
N GLU A 122 -2.22 0.15 1.71
CA GLU A 122 -3.06 0.72 0.65
C GLU A 122 -2.23 1.36 -0.47
N PRO A 123 -1.29 2.30 -0.19
CA PRO A 123 -0.44 2.86 -1.23
C PRO A 123 0.43 1.82 -1.95
N MET A 124 0.85 0.78 -1.23
CA MET A 124 1.63 -0.30 -1.83
C MET A 124 0.79 -1.15 -2.77
N LEU A 125 -0.41 -1.55 -2.33
CA LEU A 125 -1.35 -2.31 -3.16
C LEU A 125 -1.77 -1.50 -4.39
N GLN A 126 -2.01 -0.21 -4.23
CA GLN A 126 -2.30 0.68 -5.36
C GLN A 126 -1.14 0.73 -6.37
N ARG A 127 0.11 0.81 -5.91
CA ARG A 127 1.29 0.84 -6.79
C ARG A 127 1.56 -0.51 -7.47
N THR A 128 1.34 -1.62 -6.78
CA THR A 128 1.70 -2.96 -7.29
C THR A 128 0.54 -3.67 -7.98
N LEU A 129 -0.64 -3.71 -7.36
CA LEU A 129 -1.82 -4.42 -7.84
C LEU A 129 -2.90 -3.48 -8.39
N GLY A 130 -2.76 -2.15 -8.21
CA GLY A 130 -3.80 -1.19 -8.58
C GLY A 130 -4.25 -1.31 -10.02
N PHE A 131 -3.34 -1.45 -10.97
CA PHE A 131 -3.68 -1.61 -12.38
C PHE A 131 -4.46 -2.91 -12.65
N ALA A 132 -4.02 -4.04 -12.10
CA ALA A 132 -4.72 -5.32 -12.24
C ALA A 132 -6.12 -5.26 -11.59
N LEU A 133 -6.23 -4.65 -10.41
CA LEU A 133 -7.50 -4.46 -9.72
C LEU A 133 -8.44 -3.52 -10.50
N GLN A 134 -7.91 -2.45 -11.12
CA GLN A 134 -8.68 -1.57 -12.01
C GLN A 134 -9.27 -2.34 -13.18
N GLN A 135 -8.47 -3.15 -13.87
CA GLN A 135 -8.94 -3.94 -15.01
C GLN A 135 -10.02 -4.92 -14.59
N VAL A 136 -9.78 -5.71 -13.55
CA VAL A 136 -10.77 -6.68 -13.05
C VAL A 136 -12.08 -6.00 -12.63
N SER A 137 -11.98 -4.86 -11.93
CA SER A 137 -13.16 -4.09 -11.49
C SER A 137 -13.90 -3.46 -12.68
N ALA A 138 -13.17 -2.94 -13.67
CA ALA A 138 -13.78 -2.37 -14.88
C ALA A 138 -14.49 -3.44 -15.71
N ASP A 139 -13.85 -4.61 -15.92
CA ASP A 139 -14.43 -5.72 -16.68
C ASP A 139 -15.69 -6.28 -16.00
N ALA A 140 -15.64 -6.47 -14.67
CA ALA A 140 -16.79 -6.92 -13.89
C ALA A 140 -17.93 -5.91 -13.95
N SER A 141 -17.64 -4.62 -13.81
CA SER A 141 -18.66 -3.55 -13.90
C SER A 141 -19.23 -3.42 -15.31
N CYS A 142 -18.39 -3.56 -16.32
CA CYS A 142 -18.80 -3.59 -17.73
C CYS A 142 -19.77 -4.72 -18.01
N MET A 143 -19.50 -5.93 -17.51
CA MET A 143 -20.37 -7.09 -17.65
C MET A 143 -21.77 -6.82 -17.05
N VAL A 144 -21.81 -6.22 -15.86
CA VAL A 144 -23.07 -5.85 -15.21
C VAL A 144 -23.82 -4.78 -16.01
N LEU A 145 -23.13 -3.70 -16.41
CA LEU A 145 -23.74 -2.58 -17.10
C LEU A 145 -24.25 -2.96 -18.51
N LYS A 146 -23.56 -3.85 -19.24
CA LYS A 146 -24.04 -4.39 -20.53
C LYS A 146 -25.35 -5.16 -20.43
N ASN A 147 -25.63 -5.78 -19.29
CA ASN A 147 -26.92 -6.44 -19.05
C ASN A 147 -28.03 -5.45 -18.70
N LEU A 148 -27.70 -4.24 -18.25
CA LEU A 148 -28.67 -3.21 -17.87
C LEU A 148 -28.96 -2.20 -18.98
N TYR A 149 -27.98 -1.94 -19.86
CA TYR A 149 -28.04 -0.92 -20.89
C TYR A 149 -27.53 -1.46 -22.23
N ALA A 150 -28.27 -1.20 -23.30
CA ALA A 150 -27.95 -1.72 -24.64
C ALA A 150 -26.70 -1.06 -25.28
N SER A 151 -26.38 0.18 -24.91
CA SER A 151 -25.29 0.97 -25.49
C SER A 151 -24.15 1.18 -24.47
N VAL A 152 -23.44 0.11 -24.09
CA VAL A 152 -22.26 0.16 -23.25
C VAL A 152 -21.05 -0.31 -24.05
N SER A 153 -20.02 0.50 -24.15
CA SER A 153 -18.72 0.13 -24.71
C SER A 153 -17.63 0.24 -23.65
N CYS A 154 -16.75 -0.74 -23.61
CA CYS A 154 -15.68 -0.83 -22.63
C CYS A 154 -14.35 -1.03 -23.33
N SER A 155 -13.33 -0.30 -22.92
CA SER A 155 -11.97 -0.40 -23.45
C SER A 155 -10.98 -0.22 -22.30
N GLY A 156 -10.37 -1.33 -21.87
CA GLY A 156 -9.51 -1.34 -20.68
C GLY A 156 -10.26 -0.85 -19.43
N THR A 157 -9.74 0.15 -18.77
CA THR A 157 -10.36 0.74 -17.56
C THR A 157 -11.44 1.78 -17.86
N ARG A 158 -11.79 2.00 -19.14
CA ARG A 158 -12.76 3.00 -19.58
C ARG A 158 -14.11 2.36 -19.88
N ILE A 159 -15.16 2.86 -19.25
CA ILE A 159 -16.54 2.44 -19.46
C ILE A 159 -17.31 3.62 -20.04
N ARG A 160 -17.81 3.48 -21.26
CA ARG A 160 -18.68 4.47 -21.90
C ARG A 160 -20.12 3.97 -21.87
N LEU A 161 -21.00 4.73 -21.25
CA LEU A 161 -22.43 4.50 -21.16
C LEU A 161 -23.15 5.61 -21.92
N GLN A 162 -23.60 5.33 -23.16
CA GLN A 162 -24.12 6.31 -24.10
C GLN A 162 -23.14 7.49 -24.28
N ASP A 163 -23.55 8.72 -23.89
CA ASP A 163 -22.73 9.93 -23.98
C ASP A 163 -21.86 10.18 -22.73
N THR A 164 -21.94 9.26 -21.76
CA THR A 164 -21.20 9.39 -20.48
C THR A 164 -19.97 8.50 -20.50
N ASP A 165 -18.84 9.06 -20.12
CA ASP A 165 -17.55 8.39 -20.08
C ASP A 165 -17.03 8.31 -18.65
N LEU A 166 -16.90 7.10 -18.13
CA LEU A 166 -16.36 6.84 -16.80
C LEU A 166 -15.02 6.12 -16.92
N LEU A 167 -14.00 6.69 -16.32
CA LEU A 167 -12.72 6.03 -16.14
C LEU A 167 -12.65 5.40 -14.74
N VAL A 168 -12.36 4.11 -14.69
CA VAL A 168 -12.04 3.42 -13.42
C VAL A 168 -10.57 3.71 -13.11
N ASP A 169 -10.33 4.68 -12.23
CA ASP A 169 -9.00 5.14 -11.81
C ASP A 169 -8.48 4.40 -10.57
N LEU A 170 -7.27 4.76 -10.08
CA LEU A 170 -6.65 4.13 -8.92
C LEU A 170 -7.51 4.19 -7.64
N PRO A 171 -8.15 5.30 -7.26
CA PRO A 171 -9.09 5.34 -6.14
C PRO A 171 -10.29 4.42 -6.29
N CYS A 172 -10.71 4.14 -7.54
CA CYS A 172 -11.81 3.23 -7.86
C CYS A 172 -11.34 1.78 -8.13
N SER A 173 -10.05 1.48 -7.99
CA SER A 173 -9.49 0.12 -8.18
C SER A 173 -10.04 -0.91 -7.20
N GLY A 174 -10.61 -0.47 -6.07
CA GLY A 174 -11.10 -1.34 -5.00
C GLY A 174 -10.04 -1.72 -3.96
N ALA A 175 -8.79 -1.27 -4.11
CA ALA A 175 -7.72 -1.55 -3.15
C ALA A 175 -8.09 -1.07 -1.72
N ARG A 176 -8.65 0.13 -1.58
CA ARG A 176 -9.10 0.68 -0.30
C ARG A 176 -10.23 -0.15 0.34
N VAL A 177 -11.23 -0.51 -0.45
CA VAL A 177 -12.36 -1.37 0.00
C VAL A 177 -11.84 -2.74 0.44
N MET A 178 -10.92 -3.32 -0.30
CA MET A 178 -10.30 -4.61 0.01
C MET A 178 -9.53 -4.55 1.34
N VAL A 179 -8.71 -3.51 1.56
CA VAL A 179 -7.97 -3.31 2.81
C VAL A 179 -8.94 -3.14 3.99
N LEU A 180 -9.99 -2.33 3.84
CA LEU A 180 -10.98 -2.10 4.89
C LEU A 180 -11.74 -3.38 5.26
N LEU A 181 -12.20 -4.14 4.27
CA LEU A 181 -12.95 -5.39 4.52
C LEU A 181 -12.05 -6.48 5.12
N LEU A 182 -10.81 -6.60 4.67
CA LEU A 182 -9.84 -7.53 5.27
C LEU A 182 -9.48 -7.15 6.70
N THR A 183 -9.34 -5.84 6.99
CA THR A 183 -9.14 -5.33 8.36
C THR A 183 -10.32 -5.71 9.25
N ALA A 184 -11.56 -5.46 8.79
CA ALA A 184 -12.78 -5.84 9.49
C ALA A 184 -12.85 -7.37 9.71
N TYR A 185 -12.50 -8.15 8.67
CA TYR A 185 -12.45 -9.60 8.78
C TYR A 185 -11.46 -10.06 9.86
N CYS A 186 -10.21 -9.58 9.82
CA CYS A 186 -9.20 -9.96 10.80
C CYS A 186 -9.61 -9.58 12.23
N PHE A 187 -10.21 -8.40 12.41
CA PHE A 187 -10.72 -7.96 13.70
C PHE A 187 -11.83 -8.89 14.24
N LEU A 188 -12.83 -9.18 13.42
CA LEU A 188 -13.95 -10.04 13.81
C LEU A 188 -13.51 -11.49 14.02
N ALA A 189 -12.65 -12.00 13.15
CA ALA A 189 -12.10 -13.34 13.22
C ALA A 189 -11.12 -13.51 14.39
N ALA A 190 -10.48 -12.44 14.87
CA ALA A 190 -9.67 -12.48 16.08
C ALA A 190 -10.47 -12.81 17.33
N LEU A 191 -11.74 -12.38 17.37
CA LEU A 191 -12.66 -12.58 18.50
C LEU A 191 -13.42 -13.92 18.45
N LYS A 192 -13.48 -14.54 17.26
CA LYS A 192 -14.21 -15.81 17.08
C LYS A 192 -13.26 -16.97 16.88
N PRO A 193 -13.27 -18.01 17.72
CA PRO A 193 -12.44 -19.19 17.51
C PRO A 193 -12.92 -19.96 16.27
N MET A 194 -12.06 -20.03 15.27
CA MET A 194 -12.31 -20.71 13.99
C MET A 194 -11.15 -21.67 13.66
N SER A 195 -11.44 -22.74 12.89
CA SER A 195 -10.40 -23.60 12.34
C SER A 195 -9.57 -22.87 11.27
N THR A 196 -8.33 -23.31 11.04
CA THR A 196 -7.45 -22.72 10.02
C THR A 196 -8.08 -22.74 8.63
N ALA A 197 -8.77 -23.82 8.27
CA ALA A 197 -9.47 -23.93 6.99
C ALA A 197 -10.55 -22.84 6.84
N ARG A 198 -11.31 -22.56 7.90
CA ARG A 198 -12.32 -21.48 7.91
C ARG A 198 -11.70 -20.09 7.90
N MET A 199 -10.54 -19.92 8.53
CA MET A 199 -9.81 -18.65 8.44
C MET A 199 -9.37 -18.38 6.98
N ILE A 200 -8.86 -19.38 6.29
CA ILE A 200 -8.47 -19.27 4.88
C ILE A 200 -9.69 -19.03 3.99
N SER A 201 -10.76 -19.80 4.17
CA SER A 201 -12.00 -19.60 3.40
C SER A 201 -12.63 -18.23 3.65
N GLY A 202 -12.58 -17.73 4.88
CA GLY A 202 -13.06 -16.39 5.23
C GLY A 202 -12.26 -15.29 4.58
N PHE A 203 -10.95 -15.45 4.48
CA PHE A 203 -10.10 -14.54 3.73
C PHE A 203 -10.50 -14.50 2.24
N ALA A 204 -10.66 -15.67 1.61
CA ALA A 204 -11.08 -15.78 0.22
C ALA A 204 -12.49 -15.18 -0.01
N VAL A 205 -13.45 -15.48 0.88
CA VAL A 205 -14.80 -14.90 0.82
C VAL A 205 -14.75 -13.38 0.95
N THR A 206 -13.91 -12.85 1.83
CA THR A 206 -13.75 -11.39 1.99
C THR A 206 -13.20 -10.73 0.72
N LEU A 207 -12.26 -11.36 0.02
CA LEU A 207 -11.76 -10.86 -1.28
C LEU A 207 -12.87 -10.84 -2.34
N VAL A 208 -13.71 -11.88 -2.39
CA VAL A 208 -14.86 -11.92 -3.31
C VAL A 208 -15.87 -10.81 -2.96
N ILE A 209 -16.21 -10.65 -1.67
CA ILE A 209 -17.10 -9.57 -1.22
C ILE A 209 -16.52 -8.20 -1.61
N ALA A 210 -15.21 -7.98 -1.43
CA ALA A 210 -14.56 -6.73 -1.78
C ALA A 210 -14.68 -6.42 -3.29
N LEU A 211 -14.48 -7.42 -4.15
CA LEU A 211 -14.64 -7.26 -5.59
C LEU A 211 -16.10 -6.94 -5.96
N LEU A 212 -17.07 -7.68 -5.42
CA LEU A 212 -18.49 -7.46 -5.69
C LEU A 212 -18.97 -6.08 -5.24
N VAL A 213 -18.58 -5.67 -4.05
CA VAL A 213 -18.91 -4.35 -3.47
C VAL A 213 -18.27 -3.22 -4.30
N ASN A 214 -17.02 -3.38 -4.75
CA ASN A 214 -16.40 -2.40 -5.61
C ASN A 214 -17.05 -2.33 -7.00
N THR A 215 -17.38 -3.48 -7.58
CA THR A 215 -18.16 -3.54 -8.84
C THR A 215 -19.50 -2.81 -8.69
N LEU A 216 -20.22 -3.04 -7.60
CA LEU A 216 -21.47 -2.31 -7.30
C LEU A 216 -21.22 -0.80 -7.19
N ARG A 217 -20.17 -0.38 -6.50
CA ARG A 217 -19.79 1.05 -6.40
C ARG A 217 -19.60 1.68 -7.78
N ILE A 218 -18.82 1.05 -8.65
CA ILE A 218 -18.55 1.55 -10.01
C ILE A 218 -19.85 1.62 -10.82
N CYS A 219 -20.70 0.60 -10.75
CA CYS A 219 -21.99 0.60 -11.43
C CYS A 219 -22.90 1.74 -10.93
N LEU A 220 -22.96 1.98 -9.62
CA LEU A 220 -23.76 3.08 -9.04
C LEU A 220 -23.24 4.45 -9.48
N LEU A 221 -21.91 4.64 -9.51
CA LEU A 221 -21.29 5.87 -10.01
C LEU A 221 -21.57 6.06 -11.51
N ALA A 222 -21.45 5.01 -12.34
CA ALA A 222 -21.73 5.09 -13.76
C ALA A 222 -23.21 5.45 -14.05
N ILE A 223 -24.14 4.82 -13.33
CA ILE A 223 -25.59 5.09 -13.47
C ILE A 223 -25.91 6.49 -12.95
N GLY A 224 -25.32 6.91 -11.83
CA GLY A 224 -25.51 8.26 -11.29
C GLY A 224 -25.01 9.34 -12.23
N LEU A 225 -23.82 9.15 -12.81
CA LEU A 225 -23.25 10.06 -13.79
C LEU A 225 -24.09 10.14 -15.08
N HIS A 226 -24.60 8.99 -15.56
CA HIS A 226 -25.51 8.94 -16.69
C HIS A 226 -26.83 9.72 -16.43
N LYS A 227 -27.34 9.69 -15.20
CA LYS A 227 -28.56 10.41 -14.80
C LYS A 227 -28.31 11.85 -14.40
N GLN A 228 -27.08 12.34 -14.37
CA GLN A 228 -26.73 13.68 -13.93
C GLN A 228 -27.49 14.78 -14.70
N ALA A 229 -27.66 14.62 -16.01
CA ALA A 229 -28.41 15.58 -16.84
C ALA A 229 -29.88 15.72 -16.43
N SER A 230 -30.50 14.65 -15.88
CA SER A 230 -31.90 14.64 -15.47
C SER A 230 -32.12 14.98 -13.99
N THR A 231 -31.13 14.66 -13.12
CA THR A 231 -31.26 14.87 -11.67
C THR A 231 -30.58 16.13 -11.17
N GLY A 232 -29.65 16.69 -11.96
CA GLY A 232 -28.80 17.82 -11.56
C GLY A 232 -27.75 17.43 -10.49
N ILE A 233 -27.66 16.16 -10.11
CA ILE A 233 -26.75 15.68 -9.06
C ILE A 233 -25.47 15.14 -9.69
N ASP A 234 -24.34 15.75 -9.36
CA ASP A 234 -23.02 15.21 -9.72
C ASP A 234 -22.55 14.22 -8.66
N VAL A 235 -22.62 12.92 -8.99
CA VAL A 235 -22.23 11.82 -8.10
C VAL A 235 -20.71 11.68 -7.94
N MET A 236 -19.91 12.40 -8.75
CA MET A 236 -18.46 12.43 -8.62
C MET A 236 -17.99 13.46 -7.57
N LEU A 237 -18.89 14.33 -7.12
CA LEU A 237 -18.61 15.30 -6.07
C LEU A 237 -19.11 14.82 -4.69
N ASP A 238 -18.43 15.27 -3.62
CA ASP A 238 -18.92 15.06 -2.27
C ASP A 238 -20.21 15.89 -2.03
N PRO A 239 -21.15 15.36 -1.24
CA PRO A 239 -21.06 14.15 -0.39
C PRO A 239 -21.42 12.83 -1.08
N TRP A 240 -21.85 12.85 -2.34
CA TRP A 240 -22.39 11.67 -3.02
C TRP A 240 -21.32 10.60 -3.29
N HIS A 241 -20.13 11.00 -3.77
CA HIS A 241 -19.03 10.09 -4.04
C HIS A 241 -18.62 9.30 -2.80
N SER A 242 -18.38 10.02 -1.71
CA SER A 242 -18.00 9.43 -0.42
C SER A 242 -19.15 8.64 0.21
N GLY A 243 -20.40 9.13 0.07
CA GLY A 243 -21.59 8.46 0.59
C GLY A 243 -21.87 7.11 -0.07
N ILE A 244 -21.75 7.02 -1.40
CA ILE A 244 -21.87 5.76 -2.15
C ILE A 244 -20.76 4.80 -1.70
N GLY A 245 -19.52 5.28 -1.63
CA GLY A 245 -18.38 4.47 -1.19
C GLY A 245 -18.56 3.90 0.22
N LEU A 246 -19.01 4.71 1.17
CA LEU A 246 -19.29 4.30 2.54
C LEU A 246 -20.45 3.30 2.61
N GLY A 247 -21.55 3.57 1.89
CA GLY A 247 -22.74 2.71 1.88
C GLY A 247 -22.43 1.29 1.35
N VAL A 248 -21.72 1.19 0.24
CA VAL A 248 -21.36 -0.14 -0.31
C VAL A 248 -20.33 -0.86 0.54
N THR A 249 -19.41 -0.14 1.20
CA THR A 249 -18.46 -0.74 2.14
C THR A 249 -19.19 -1.26 3.38
N ALA A 250 -20.16 -0.52 3.93
CA ALA A 250 -20.99 -0.95 5.03
C ALA A 250 -21.82 -2.19 4.68
N LEU A 251 -22.34 -2.27 3.45
CA LEU A 251 -23.00 -3.47 2.93
C LEU A 251 -22.04 -4.66 2.91
N GLY A 252 -20.79 -4.46 2.46
CA GLY A 252 -19.76 -5.51 2.48
C GLY A 252 -19.47 -6.03 3.89
N VAL A 253 -19.36 -5.13 4.86
CA VAL A 253 -19.17 -5.49 6.28
C VAL A 253 -20.39 -6.27 6.79
N LEU A 254 -21.61 -5.86 6.45
CA LEU A 254 -22.83 -6.57 6.83
C LEU A 254 -22.86 -8.00 6.28
N ILE A 255 -22.55 -8.17 4.99
CA ILE A 255 -22.47 -9.51 4.35
C ILE A 255 -21.42 -10.37 5.07
N LEU A 256 -20.27 -9.80 5.38
CA LEU A 256 -19.20 -10.47 6.11
C LEU A 256 -19.65 -10.89 7.52
N LEU A 257 -20.34 -10.02 8.24
CA LEU A 257 -20.91 -10.34 9.56
C LEU A 257 -21.92 -11.50 9.49
N LEU A 258 -22.82 -11.48 8.51
CA LEU A 258 -23.77 -12.56 8.28
C LEU A 258 -23.07 -13.87 7.98
N TRP A 259 -22.03 -13.84 7.13
CA TRP A 259 -21.22 -15.02 6.83
C TRP A 259 -20.50 -15.54 8.08
N LEU A 260 -19.87 -14.67 8.86
CA LEU A 260 -19.22 -15.06 10.11
C LEU A 260 -20.21 -15.61 11.14
N HIS A 261 -21.44 -15.06 11.20
CA HIS A 261 -22.47 -15.54 12.10
C HIS A 261 -22.95 -16.96 11.72
N SER A 262 -23.05 -17.25 10.43
CA SER A 262 -23.43 -18.59 9.93
C SER A 262 -22.38 -19.67 10.17
N GLN A 263 -21.13 -19.30 10.51
CA GLN A 263 -20.10 -20.28 10.76
C GLN A 263 -20.24 -20.91 12.15
N PRO A 264 -20.28 -22.25 12.26
CA PRO A 264 -20.34 -22.92 13.54
C PRO A 264 -19.11 -22.63 14.38
N GLU A 265 -19.29 -22.48 15.68
CA GLU A 265 -18.17 -22.36 16.61
C GLU A 265 -17.34 -23.66 16.58
N THR A 266 -16.06 -23.52 16.28
CA THR A 266 -15.14 -24.66 16.29
C THR A 266 -14.67 -24.89 17.72
N GLN A 267 -14.73 -26.15 18.16
CA GLN A 267 -14.10 -26.52 19.44
C GLN A 267 -12.62 -26.10 19.39
N ARG A 268 -12.13 -25.46 20.48
CA ARG A 268 -10.76 -24.95 20.68
C ARG A 268 -9.65 -25.99 20.37
N LYS A 269 -10.00 -27.25 20.17
CA LYS A 269 -9.08 -28.38 19.97
C LYS A 269 -8.25 -28.28 18.68
N ASP A 270 -8.85 -27.82 17.58
CA ASP A 270 -8.18 -27.90 16.25
C ASP A 270 -7.08 -26.83 16.06
N LEU A 271 -7.27 -25.63 16.58
CA LEU A 271 -6.23 -24.57 16.53
C LEU A 271 -5.02 -24.97 17.38
N ARG A 272 -5.27 -25.64 18.49
CA ARG A 272 -4.25 -26.10 19.42
C ARG A 272 -3.39 -27.21 18.83
N THR A 273 -4.01 -28.19 18.16
CA THR A 273 -3.29 -29.27 17.48
C THR A 273 -2.40 -28.75 16.34
N GLY A 274 -2.82 -27.73 15.60
CA GLY A 274 -2.02 -27.06 14.59
C GLY A 274 -0.78 -26.37 15.17
N LEU A 275 -0.93 -25.59 16.24
CA LEU A 275 0.20 -24.93 16.93
C LEU A 275 1.13 -25.93 17.59
N GLU A 276 0.60 -26.99 18.21
CA GLU A 276 1.41 -28.07 18.82
C GLU A 276 2.22 -28.86 17.77
N SER A 277 1.71 -29.00 16.54
CA SER A 277 2.46 -29.65 15.45
C SER A 277 3.60 -28.79 14.94
N LEU A 278 3.37 -27.48 14.79
CA LEU A 278 4.39 -26.51 14.42
C LEU A 278 5.47 -26.38 15.49
N ASP A 279 5.07 -26.35 16.77
CA ASP A 279 6.03 -26.28 17.88
C ASP A 279 6.90 -27.57 17.99
N ARG A 280 6.33 -28.76 17.73
CA ARG A 280 7.11 -30.02 17.64
C ARG A 280 8.14 -29.95 16.51
N SER A 281 7.78 -29.42 15.34
CA SER A 281 8.72 -29.25 14.22
C SER A 281 9.82 -28.23 14.56
N ALA A 282 9.48 -27.11 15.20
CA ALA A 282 10.45 -26.12 15.67
C ALA A 282 11.39 -26.69 16.74
N GLN A 283 10.89 -27.54 17.66
CA GLN A 283 11.72 -28.24 18.68
C GLN A 283 12.69 -29.19 18.06
N SER A 284 12.31 -29.95 17.01
CA SER A 284 13.21 -30.85 16.32
C SER A 284 14.36 -30.14 15.64
N LEU A 285 14.06 -29.02 14.97
CA LEU A 285 15.07 -28.13 14.38
C LEU A 285 15.98 -27.51 15.44
N TRP A 286 15.40 -27.03 16.55
CA TRP A 286 16.15 -26.42 17.65
C TRP A 286 17.07 -27.45 18.35
N LYS A 287 16.60 -28.67 18.58
CA LYS A 287 17.44 -29.80 19.11
C LYS A 287 18.57 -30.17 18.15
N ALA A 288 18.30 -30.19 16.83
CA ALA A 288 19.32 -30.43 15.82
C ALA A 288 20.42 -29.37 15.82
N LEU A 289 20.02 -28.08 15.93
CA LEU A 289 20.94 -26.95 16.02
C LEU A 289 21.74 -26.89 17.33
N LEU A 290 21.17 -27.37 18.44
CA LEU A 290 21.78 -27.27 19.78
C LEU A 290 22.33 -28.60 20.34
N SER A 291 22.43 -29.66 19.54
CA SER A 291 22.79 -31.03 19.98
C SER A 291 24.23 -31.21 20.48
N THR A 292 24.98 -30.15 20.71
CA THR A 292 26.29 -30.20 21.34
C THR A 292 26.20 -30.02 22.86
N ARG A 293 26.49 -31.06 23.61
CA ARG A 293 26.18 -31.30 25.03
C ARG A 293 27.11 -30.64 26.05
N HIS A 294 27.79 -29.49 25.77
CA HIS A 294 28.65 -28.84 26.77
C HIS A 294 28.35 -27.33 26.90
N ALA A 295 28.16 -26.88 28.11
CA ALA A 295 28.19 -25.53 28.64
C ALA A 295 26.92 -24.67 28.53
N ARG A 296 26.00 -24.81 29.48
CA ARG A 296 24.87 -23.84 29.68
C ARG A 296 25.32 -22.42 30.02
N GLY A 297 26.46 -22.26 30.71
CA GLY A 297 27.01 -20.93 31.03
C GLY A 297 27.69 -20.24 29.86
N MET A 298 28.45 -20.95 29.06
CA MET A 298 29.17 -20.43 27.90
C MET A 298 28.22 -20.05 26.75
N ARG A 299 27.08 -20.73 26.64
CA ARG A 299 26.04 -20.44 25.61
C ARG A 299 25.37 -19.08 25.81
N GLY A 300 25.07 -18.72 27.07
CA GLY A 300 24.54 -17.40 27.38
C GLY A 300 25.52 -16.28 27.04
N LEU A 301 26.81 -16.49 27.34
CA LEU A 301 27.87 -15.53 26.99
C LEU A 301 28.08 -15.42 25.47
N VAL A 302 28.07 -16.52 24.74
CA VAL A 302 28.22 -16.53 23.28
C VAL A 302 27.01 -15.90 22.59
N THR A 303 25.79 -16.19 23.02
CA THR A 303 24.59 -15.53 22.46
C THR A 303 24.56 -14.05 22.78
N SER A 304 24.91 -13.64 23.99
CA SER A 304 24.97 -12.21 24.37
C SER A 304 26.07 -11.47 23.62
N SER A 305 27.25 -12.07 23.42
CA SER A 305 28.34 -11.46 22.65
C SER A 305 28.02 -11.42 21.15
N LEU A 306 27.33 -12.41 20.57
CA LEU A 306 26.85 -12.38 19.19
C LEU A 306 25.80 -11.29 18.99
N LEU A 307 24.85 -11.12 19.92
CA LEU A 307 23.85 -10.04 19.88
C LEU A 307 24.51 -8.65 20.03
N LEU A 308 25.49 -8.52 20.91
CA LEU A 308 26.23 -7.28 21.09
C LEU A 308 27.08 -6.97 19.85
N SER A 309 27.77 -7.96 19.28
CA SER A 309 28.55 -7.82 18.05
C SER A 309 27.68 -7.43 16.86
N ALA A 310 26.47 -8.05 16.73
CA ALA A 310 25.50 -7.69 15.71
C ALA A 310 25.00 -6.25 15.89
N ALA A 311 24.74 -5.82 17.13
CA ALA A 311 24.36 -4.45 17.42
C ALA A 311 25.50 -3.44 17.14
N CYS A 312 26.74 -3.80 17.41
CA CYS A 312 27.92 -2.97 17.07
C CYS A 312 28.15 -2.90 15.57
N LEU A 313 27.96 -4.01 14.84
CA LEU A 313 28.05 -4.02 13.37
C LEU A 313 27.02 -3.10 12.72
N LEU A 314 25.81 -2.99 13.28
CA LEU A 314 24.77 -2.07 12.81
C LEU A 314 25.18 -0.58 12.88
N VAL A 315 25.98 -0.22 13.88
CA VAL A 315 26.47 1.16 14.04
C VAL A 315 27.62 1.44 13.07
N LEU A 316 28.41 0.43 12.71
CA LEU A 316 29.62 0.56 11.90
C LEU A 316 29.37 0.39 10.39
N VAL A 317 28.38 -0.40 10.00
CA VAL A 317 28.11 -0.68 8.59
C VAL A 317 27.11 0.34 8.05
N LYS A 318 27.53 1.13 7.06
CA LYS A 318 26.62 2.01 6.33
C LYS A 318 25.60 1.18 5.55
N PRO A 319 24.30 1.52 5.61
CA PRO A 319 23.28 0.85 4.80
C PRO A 319 23.64 0.92 3.31
N GLN A 320 23.53 -0.20 2.62
CA GLN A 320 23.69 -0.27 1.17
C GLN A 320 22.32 -0.58 0.55
N PRO A 321 21.60 0.43 0.03
CA PRO A 321 20.30 0.23 -0.59
C PRO A 321 20.44 -0.64 -1.85
N LEU A 322 19.55 -1.64 -1.98
CA LEU A 322 19.54 -2.57 -3.13
C LEU A 322 18.97 -1.94 -4.40
N ASP A 323 18.04 -1.01 -4.24
CA ASP A 323 17.32 -0.40 -5.34
C ASP A 323 17.81 1.04 -5.53
N VAL A 324 18.92 1.18 -6.21
CA VAL A 324 19.53 2.46 -6.57
C VAL A 324 19.42 2.62 -8.09
N SER A 325 18.95 3.79 -8.52
CA SER A 325 18.92 4.11 -9.94
C SER A 325 20.33 4.09 -10.53
N ALA A 326 20.45 3.57 -11.73
CA ALA A 326 21.70 3.71 -12.50
C ALA A 326 22.08 5.19 -12.66
N ALA A 327 23.36 5.47 -12.87
CA ALA A 327 23.81 6.82 -13.12
C ALA A 327 23.12 7.37 -14.39
N LEU A 328 22.44 8.50 -14.23
CA LEU A 328 21.71 9.18 -15.30
C LEU A 328 22.40 10.50 -15.60
N ASN A 329 22.27 10.95 -16.85
CA ASN A 329 22.73 12.26 -17.27
C ASN A 329 21.89 13.38 -16.64
N THR A 330 22.46 14.58 -16.54
CA THR A 330 21.71 15.76 -16.10
C THR A 330 20.57 16.06 -17.06
N LEU A 331 19.37 16.28 -16.51
CA LEU A 331 18.19 16.64 -17.31
C LEU A 331 18.28 18.09 -17.77
N GLU A 332 18.30 18.31 -19.07
CA GLU A 332 18.19 19.62 -19.66
C GLU A 332 16.73 19.92 -20.00
N LEU A 333 16.22 21.02 -19.46
CA LEU A 333 14.88 21.50 -19.77
C LEU A 333 14.90 22.42 -20.98
N PRO A 334 13.88 22.38 -21.87
CA PRO A 334 13.80 23.24 -23.04
C PRO A 334 13.99 24.72 -22.70
N LEU A 335 14.69 25.47 -23.55
CA LEU A 335 14.90 26.91 -23.37
C LEU A 335 13.60 27.72 -23.50
N SER A 336 12.61 27.19 -24.23
CA SER A 336 11.29 27.78 -24.36
C SER A 336 10.21 26.71 -24.55
N LEU A 337 9.02 26.92 -24.00
CA LEU A 337 7.85 26.06 -24.20
C LEU A 337 6.61 26.95 -24.38
N GLY A 338 5.79 26.66 -25.41
CA GLY A 338 4.58 27.39 -25.71
C GLY A 338 4.80 28.90 -25.92
N GLY A 339 5.94 29.29 -26.48
CA GLY A 339 6.32 30.70 -26.67
C GLY A 339 6.87 31.40 -25.43
N TYR A 340 6.92 30.75 -24.28
CA TYR A 340 7.45 31.32 -23.02
C TYR A 340 8.89 30.89 -22.80
N PRO A 341 9.81 31.81 -22.47
CA PRO A 341 11.18 31.45 -22.12
C PRO A 341 11.24 30.72 -20.77
N ARG A 342 12.25 29.88 -20.62
CA ARG A 342 12.55 29.16 -19.38
C ARG A 342 12.88 30.15 -18.27
N LYS A 343 12.18 30.02 -17.14
CA LYS A 343 12.50 30.69 -15.88
C LYS A 343 13.01 29.64 -14.90
N GLU A 344 14.11 29.91 -14.24
CA GLU A 344 14.60 29.03 -13.20
C GLU A 344 13.58 28.90 -12.05
N LEU A 345 13.26 27.66 -11.71
CA LEU A 345 12.40 27.31 -10.59
C LEU A 345 13.07 26.14 -9.84
N PRO A 346 14.07 26.46 -8.98
CA PRO A 346 14.87 25.43 -8.34
C PRO A 346 14.00 24.54 -7.44
N LEU A 347 14.38 23.27 -7.37
CA LEU A 347 13.82 22.33 -6.39
C LEU A 347 14.16 22.81 -4.98
N SER A 348 13.24 22.65 -4.02
CA SER A 348 13.53 22.85 -2.60
C SER A 348 14.61 21.88 -2.13
N SER A 349 15.25 22.14 -0.99
CA SER A 349 16.23 21.21 -0.43
C SER A 349 15.63 19.82 -0.19
N GLN A 350 14.41 19.77 0.31
CA GLN A 350 13.69 18.53 0.57
C GLN A 350 13.37 17.75 -0.72
N GLU A 351 12.95 18.42 -1.78
CA GLU A 351 12.71 17.79 -3.09
C GLU A 351 14.02 17.27 -3.72
N ARG A 352 15.10 18.06 -3.63
CA ARG A 352 16.42 17.64 -4.10
C ARG A 352 16.90 16.39 -3.37
N ASP A 353 16.85 16.41 -2.06
CA ASP A 353 17.26 15.27 -1.23
C ASP A 353 16.43 14.03 -1.55
N TYR A 354 15.12 14.19 -1.79
CA TYR A 354 14.23 13.09 -2.15
C TYR A 354 14.56 12.50 -3.52
N PHE A 355 14.70 13.31 -4.54
CA PHE A 355 14.94 12.83 -5.90
C PHE A 355 16.38 12.36 -6.13
N SER A 356 17.39 13.00 -5.51
CA SER A 356 18.79 12.59 -5.62
C SER A 356 19.14 11.38 -4.74
N ALA A 357 18.36 11.13 -3.68
CA ALA A 357 18.53 9.92 -2.90
C ALA A 357 18.35 8.71 -3.83
N TYR A 358 19.27 7.76 -3.77
CA TYR A 358 19.20 6.54 -4.59
C TYR A 358 19.34 6.76 -6.11
N GLY A 359 19.95 7.87 -6.55
CA GLY A 359 20.42 8.07 -7.92
C GLY A 359 19.38 8.59 -8.93
N GLY A 360 18.21 9.06 -8.49
CA GLY A 360 17.26 9.74 -9.37
C GLY A 360 17.74 11.14 -9.78
N VAL A 361 17.28 11.62 -10.93
CA VAL A 361 17.56 12.97 -11.44
C VAL A 361 16.25 13.71 -11.65
N ALA A 362 16.17 14.95 -11.17
CA ALA A 362 14.99 15.79 -11.34
C ALA A 362 15.38 17.22 -11.74
N ALA A 363 14.56 17.82 -12.62
CA ALA A 363 14.71 19.21 -13.04
C ALA A 363 13.34 19.89 -13.12
N ARG A 364 13.25 21.16 -12.66
CA ARG A 364 12.03 21.96 -12.70
C ARG A 364 12.29 23.35 -13.27
N ALA A 365 11.39 23.81 -14.12
CA ALA A 365 11.41 25.17 -14.64
C ALA A 365 10.00 25.74 -14.80
N GLY A 366 9.90 27.05 -14.74
CA GLY A 366 8.70 27.81 -15.04
C GLY A 366 8.66 28.30 -16.48
N TYR A 367 7.45 28.36 -17.06
CA TYR A 367 7.18 28.86 -18.41
C TYR A 367 5.87 29.68 -18.37
N GLY A 368 5.98 31.00 -18.31
CA GLY A 368 4.83 31.87 -18.09
C GLY A 368 4.17 31.59 -16.73
N SER A 369 2.88 31.26 -16.74
CA SER A 369 2.11 30.86 -15.55
C SER A 369 2.15 29.35 -15.26
N SER A 370 2.85 28.57 -16.07
CA SER A 370 2.95 27.11 -15.95
C SER A 370 4.34 26.68 -15.51
N SER A 371 4.46 25.47 -14.97
CA SER A 371 5.74 24.84 -14.66
C SER A 371 5.81 23.42 -15.18
N LEU A 372 7.02 22.98 -15.44
CA LEU A 372 7.36 21.62 -15.87
C LEU A 372 8.35 21.01 -14.85
N LEU A 373 8.03 19.84 -14.34
CA LEU A 373 8.91 18.99 -13.56
C LEU A 373 9.17 17.70 -14.36
N LEU A 374 10.44 17.38 -14.58
CA LEU A 374 10.87 16.08 -15.08
C LEU A 374 11.60 15.33 -13.97
N VAL A 375 11.33 14.03 -13.84
CA VAL A 375 12.05 13.12 -12.94
C VAL A 375 12.42 11.89 -13.72
N GLN A 376 13.72 11.58 -13.78
CA GLN A 376 14.24 10.38 -14.42
C GLN A 376 14.80 9.40 -13.41
N THR A 377 14.57 8.10 -13.65
CA THR A 377 15.02 7.02 -12.77
C THR A 377 14.94 5.66 -13.45
N THR A 378 15.81 4.72 -13.05
CA THR A 378 15.63 3.28 -13.31
C THR A 378 14.94 2.57 -12.14
N SER A 379 14.67 3.30 -11.02
CA SER A 379 14.01 2.80 -9.81
C SER A 379 12.67 3.50 -9.57
N PRO A 380 11.63 3.21 -10.37
CA PRO A 380 10.36 3.95 -10.30
C PRO A 380 9.66 3.83 -8.94
N LEU A 381 9.82 2.72 -8.22
CA LEU A 381 9.24 2.56 -6.90
C LEU A 381 9.76 3.58 -5.87
N ARG A 382 10.98 4.10 -6.05
CA ARG A 382 11.59 5.07 -5.15
C ARG A 382 11.24 6.50 -5.50
N HIS A 383 11.22 6.84 -6.78
CA HIS A 383 11.20 8.23 -7.21
C HIS A 383 9.89 8.66 -7.84
N LEU A 384 9.10 7.70 -8.40
CA LEU A 384 7.87 8.03 -9.08
C LEU A 384 6.64 7.79 -8.19
N HIS A 385 5.73 8.74 -8.20
CA HIS A 385 4.47 8.68 -7.48
C HIS A 385 3.44 9.58 -8.16
N ALA A 386 2.18 9.37 -7.83
CA ALA A 386 1.11 10.25 -8.31
C ALA A 386 1.16 11.62 -7.60
N PRO A 387 0.69 12.69 -8.25
CA PRO A 387 0.75 14.06 -7.71
C PRO A 387 0.05 14.26 -6.37
N ASP A 388 -0.98 13.49 -6.09
CA ASP A 388 -1.72 13.54 -4.82
C ASP A 388 -0.81 13.38 -3.60
N VAL A 389 0.20 12.53 -3.66
CA VAL A 389 1.17 12.32 -2.57
C VAL A 389 1.94 13.61 -2.24
N CYS A 390 2.51 14.27 -3.26
CA CYS A 390 3.34 15.47 -3.06
C CYS A 390 2.51 16.71 -2.73
N PHE A 391 1.40 16.91 -3.45
CA PHE A 391 0.57 18.09 -3.24
C PHE A 391 -0.18 18.04 -1.92
N SER A 392 -0.67 16.86 -1.50
CA SER A 392 -1.27 16.71 -0.16
C SER A 392 -0.24 16.92 0.95
N ALA A 393 0.99 16.44 0.78
CA ALA A 393 2.08 16.71 1.72
C ALA A 393 2.44 18.20 1.80
N SER A 394 2.17 18.97 0.73
CA SER A 394 2.36 20.42 0.68
C SER A 394 1.13 21.21 1.15
N GLY A 395 0.09 20.55 1.67
CA GLY A 395 -1.11 21.17 2.22
C GLY A 395 -2.18 21.56 1.17
N TYR A 396 -2.11 20.96 -0.02
CA TYR A 396 -3.16 21.11 -1.03
C TYR A 396 -4.19 19.99 -0.89
N GLU A 397 -5.46 20.34 -1.09
CA GLU A 397 -6.53 19.38 -1.34
C GLU A 397 -6.46 18.93 -2.80
N VAL A 398 -6.24 17.64 -3.04
CA VAL A 398 -6.04 17.10 -4.38
C VAL A 398 -7.21 16.19 -4.75
N SER A 399 -7.80 16.44 -5.90
CA SER A 399 -8.84 15.62 -6.49
C SER A 399 -8.43 15.16 -7.89
N TYR A 400 -8.63 13.89 -8.16
CA TYR A 400 -8.46 13.33 -9.50
C TYR A 400 -9.63 13.76 -10.39
N VAL A 401 -9.35 14.18 -11.63
CA VAL A 401 -10.35 14.69 -12.58
C VAL A 401 -10.61 13.70 -13.72
N GLY A 402 -9.56 13.01 -14.18
CA GLY A 402 -9.68 12.08 -15.29
C GLY A 402 -8.38 11.93 -16.08
N VAL A 403 -8.48 11.29 -17.26
CA VAL A 403 -7.36 11.15 -18.20
C VAL A 403 -7.69 11.86 -19.51
N ASP A 404 -6.72 12.63 -19.99
CA ASP A 404 -6.74 13.21 -21.34
C ASP A 404 -5.93 12.31 -22.27
N PHE A 405 -6.54 11.93 -23.40
CA PHE A 405 -5.93 11.08 -24.41
C PHE A 405 -5.57 11.83 -25.70
N SER A 406 -5.75 13.16 -25.74
CA SER A 406 -5.55 13.97 -26.95
C SER A 406 -4.11 13.89 -27.48
N ASP A 407 -3.13 13.76 -26.59
CA ASP A 407 -1.70 13.66 -26.90
C ASP A 407 -1.05 12.51 -26.09
N GLY A 408 -1.70 11.34 -26.14
CA GLY A 408 -1.37 10.19 -25.30
C GLY A 408 -1.99 10.28 -23.89
N PRO A 409 -1.91 9.19 -23.10
CA PRO A 409 -2.56 9.14 -21.81
C PRO A 409 -1.88 10.07 -20.78
N VAL A 410 -2.62 11.03 -20.25
CA VAL A 410 -2.17 12.01 -19.22
C VAL A 410 -3.21 12.09 -18.11
N ALA A 411 -2.86 11.74 -16.89
CA ALA A 411 -3.73 11.95 -15.73
C ALA A 411 -3.83 13.43 -15.37
N ILE A 412 -5.05 13.87 -15.02
CA ILE A 412 -5.35 15.24 -14.63
C ILE A 412 -5.82 15.25 -13.19
N TYR A 413 -5.21 16.11 -12.39
CA TYR A 413 -5.59 16.38 -11.01
C TYR A 413 -5.92 17.85 -10.85
N ARG A 414 -6.86 18.15 -9.97
CA ARG A 414 -7.13 19.49 -9.49
C ARG A 414 -6.56 19.62 -8.08
N SER A 415 -5.76 20.64 -7.86
CA SER A 415 -5.08 20.87 -6.59
C SER A 415 -5.47 22.25 -6.06
N ARG A 416 -6.10 22.31 -4.88
CA ARG A 416 -6.55 23.55 -4.23
C ARG A 416 -5.78 23.81 -2.95
N SER A 417 -5.25 25.01 -2.83
CA SER A 417 -4.64 25.49 -1.60
C SER A 417 -5.68 26.15 -0.70
N SER A 418 -5.48 26.09 0.61
CA SER A 418 -6.25 26.86 1.60
C SER A 418 -6.17 28.38 1.37
N LYS A 419 -5.16 28.85 0.59
CA LYS A 419 -4.98 30.25 0.20
C LYS A 419 -5.75 30.64 -1.07
N GLY A 420 -6.57 29.74 -1.64
CA GLY A 420 -7.40 29.98 -2.81
C GLY A 420 -6.70 29.72 -4.15
N GLU A 421 -5.48 29.18 -4.16
CA GLU A 421 -4.85 28.73 -5.39
C GLU A 421 -5.58 27.49 -5.93
N ASP A 422 -5.94 27.51 -7.21
CA ASP A 422 -6.61 26.41 -7.90
C ASP A 422 -5.76 26.02 -9.11
N LEU A 423 -5.13 24.84 -9.03
CA LEU A 423 -4.12 24.38 -9.96
C LEU A 423 -4.60 23.15 -10.72
N ARG A 424 -4.22 23.06 -11.98
CA ARG A 424 -4.32 21.85 -12.81
C ARG A 424 -2.95 21.18 -12.84
N VAL A 425 -2.89 19.98 -12.33
CA VAL A 425 -1.69 19.15 -12.38
C VAL A 425 -1.92 18.03 -13.37
N ARG A 426 -1.01 17.88 -14.33
CA ARG A 426 -1.03 16.82 -15.33
C ARG A 426 0.22 15.97 -15.18
N VAL A 427 0.08 14.65 -15.21
CA VAL A 427 1.22 13.74 -15.11
C VAL A 427 1.08 12.60 -16.10
N ARG A 428 2.21 12.23 -16.69
CA ARG A 428 2.42 10.99 -17.45
C ARG A 428 3.80 10.44 -17.21
N TYR A 429 3.95 9.17 -17.49
CA TYR A 429 5.21 8.43 -17.35
C TYR A 429 5.60 7.88 -18.71
N VAL A 430 6.85 8.05 -19.06
CA VAL A 430 7.41 7.64 -20.36
C VAL A 430 8.62 6.75 -20.09
N SER A 431 8.66 5.57 -20.71
CA SER A 431 9.85 4.71 -20.68
C SER A 431 10.83 5.05 -21.81
N SER A 432 12.09 4.65 -21.66
CA SER A 432 13.09 4.76 -22.73
C SER A 432 12.74 3.94 -24.00
N SER A 433 11.85 2.95 -23.89
CA SER A 433 11.31 2.21 -25.05
C SER A 433 10.16 2.92 -25.77
N GLY A 434 9.75 4.12 -25.33
CA GLY A 434 8.63 4.88 -25.92
C GLY A 434 7.25 4.48 -25.37
N PHE A 435 7.17 3.59 -24.39
CA PHE A 435 5.89 3.29 -23.75
C PHE A 435 5.43 4.45 -22.87
N VAL A 436 4.18 4.90 -23.04
CA VAL A 436 3.59 6.04 -22.35
C VAL A 436 2.37 5.59 -21.54
N THR A 437 2.32 5.97 -20.28
CA THR A 437 1.16 5.72 -19.40
C THR A 437 0.90 6.86 -18.43
N HIS A 438 -0.33 6.94 -17.94
CA HIS A 438 -0.75 7.83 -16.86
C HIS A 438 -0.73 7.14 -15.48
N SER A 439 -0.59 5.80 -15.45
CA SER A 439 -0.73 4.97 -14.26
C SER A 439 0.63 4.55 -13.70
N ILE A 440 0.91 4.95 -12.46
CA ILE A 440 2.12 4.50 -11.75
C ILE A 440 2.15 2.98 -11.56
N SER A 441 1.00 2.34 -11.40
CA SER A 441 0.92 0.88 -11.27
C SER A 441 1.35 0.18 -12.55
N GLU A 442 0.98 0.73 -13.72
CA GLU A 442 1.39 0.21 -15.01
C GLU A 442 2.90 0.37 -15.23
N VAL A 443 3.47 1.50 -14.78
CA VAL A 443 4.93 1.70 -14.74
C VAL A 443 5.60 0.57 -13.96
N VAL A 444 5.10 0.26 -12.75
CA VAL A 444 5.67 -0.79 -11.90
C VAL A 444 5.60 -2.17 -12.56
N TRP A 445 4.48 -2.50 -13.23
CA TRP A 445 4.33 -3.76 -13.94
C TRP A 445 5.26 -3.88 -15.16
N HIS A 446 5.46 -2.79 -15.91
CA HIS A 446 6.42 -2.75 -17.00
C HIS A 446 7.86 -2.84 -16.48
N TRP A 447 8.19 -2.07 -15.46
CA TRP A 447 9.50 -2.11 -14.82
C TRP A 447 9.84 -3.49 -14.24
N ALA A 448 8.89 -4.18 -13.61
CA ALA A 448 9.12 -5.53 -13.08
C ALA A 448 9.48 -6.55 -14.16
N ARG A 449 9.06 -6.33 -15.42
CA ARG A 449 9.41 -7.17 -16.58
C ARG A 449 10.71 -6.74 -17.26
N GLN A 450 11.04 -5.45 -17.19
CA GLN A 450 12.20 -4.83 -17.83
C GLN A 450 12.84 -3.81 -16.88
N PRO A 451 13.57 -4.27 -15.84
CA PRO A 451 14.05 -3.40 -14.76
C PRO A 451 15.16 -2.42 -15.17
N GLU A 452 15.79 -2.61 -16.32
CA GLU A 452 16.87 -1.73 -16.80
C GLU A 452 16.35 -0.47 -17.53
N GLN A 453 15.04 -0.36 -17.78
CA GLN A 453 14.47 0.79 -18.47
C GLN A 453 14.54 2.06 -17.62
N VAL A 454 14.92 3.15 -18.29
CA VAL A 454 14.81 4.49 -17.73
C VAL A 454 13.37 4.96 -17.86
N TRP A 455 12.82 5.48 -16.77
CA TRP A 455 11.49 6.06 -16.71
C TRP A 455 11.56 7.55 -16.45
N THR A 456 10.79 8.31 -17.22
CA THR A 456 10.67 9.76 -17.07
C THR A 456 9.25 10.11 -16.65
N MET A 457 9.08 10.68 -15.46
CA MET A 457 7.83 11.34 -15.07
C MET A 457 7.83 12.75 -15.63
N VAL A 458 6.76 13.09 -16.32
CA VAL A 458 6.50 14.43 -16.85
C VAL A 458 5.30 15.00 -16.14
N GLN A 459 5.54 16.00 -15.30
CA GLN A 459 4.49 16.68 -14.56
C GLN A 459 4.43 18.15 -14.95
N THR A 460 3.26 18.61 -15.36
CA THR A 460 3.00 20.03 -15.62
C THR A 460 2.00 20.56 -14.61
N VAL A 461 2.23 21.79 -14.15
CA VAL A 461 1.33 22.51 -13.24
C VAL A 461 0.97 23.84 -13.88
N SER A 462 -0.32 24.16 -13.93
CA SER A 462 -0.84 25.42 -14.46
C SER A 462 -2.05 25.87 -13.63
N PRO A 463 -2.41 27.17 -13.64
CA PRO A 463 -3.67 27.61 -13.07
C PRO A 463 -4.86 26.86 -13.69
N TRP A 464 -5.88 26.52 -12.89
CA TRP A 464 -7.04 25.74 -13.36
C TRP A 464 -7.76 26.39 -14.54
N THR A 465 -7.85 27.71 -14.52
CA THR A 465 -8.53 28.53 -15.53
C THR A 465 -7.70 28.83 -16.78
N ALA A 466 -6.40 28.47 -16.78
CA ALA A 466 -5.52 28.76 -17.89
C ALA A 466 -5.88 27.92 -19.12
N LYS A 467 -6.10 28.61 -20.26
CA LYS A 467 -6.15 27.94 -21.58
C LYS A 467 -4.71 27.62 -22.01
N SER A 468 -4.22 26.48 -21.57
CA SER A 468 -2.81 26.05 -21.75
C SER A 468 -2.60 25.09 -22.92
N THR A 469 -3.47 25.12 -23.93
CA THR A 469 -3.46 24.20 -25.07
C THR A 469 -2.13 24.23 -25.86
N GLU A 470 -1.60 25.42 -26.08
CA GLU A 470 -0.35 25.60 -26.83
C GLU A 470 0.87 25.17 -26.04
N PHE A 471 0.91 25.45 -24.73
CA PHE A 471 1.95 24.98 -23.82
C PHE A 471 1.98 23.44 -23.76
N LEU A 472 0.83 22.81 -23.64
CA LEU A 472 0.73 21.36 -23.55
C LEU A 472 1.12 20.63 -24.84
N ALA A 473 0.72 21.18 -26.00
CA ALA A 473 1.14 20.68 -27.28
C ALA A 473 2.66 20.83 -27.50
N SER A 474 3.27 21.88 -26.93
CA SER A 474 4.72 22.06 -26.98
C SER A 474 5.48 21.08 -26.08
N VAL A 475 4.92 20.74 -24.92
CA VAL A 475 5.50 19.70 -24.04
C VAL A 475 5.45 18.34 -24.73
N GLY A 476 4.33 17.97 -25.35
CA GLY A 476 4.20 16.73 -26.12
C GLY A 476 5.25 16.63 -27.22
N ARG A 477 5.41 17.66 -28.03
CA ARG A 477 6.42 17.72 -29.10
C ARG A 477 7.86 17.66 -28.57
N SER A 478 8.16 18.35 -27.48
CA SER A 478 9.49 18.37 -26.88
C SER A 478 9.89 17.00 -26.29
N LEU A 479 8.91 16.24 -25.76
CA LEU A 479 9.16 14.92 -25.20
C LEU A 479 9.47 13.87 -26.26
N ASN A 480 8.96 14.01 -27.49
CA ASN A 480 9.33 13.13 -28.59
C ASN A 480 10.82 13.32 -29.00
N LEU A 481 11.40 14.46 -28.68
CA LEU A 481 12.83 14.70 -28.87
C LEU A 481 13.70 14.03 -27.80
N PHE A 482 13.18 13.89 -26.56
CA PHE A 482 13.90 13.21 -25.48
C PHE A 482 13.83 11.68 -25.56
N SER A 483 12.89 11.10 -26.31
CA SER A 483 12.79 9.65 -26.52
C SER A 483 13.75 9.11 -27.59
N VAL A 484 14.44 9.98 -28.34
CA VAL A 484 15.31 9.61 -29.47
C VAL A 484 16.80 9.66 -29.10
N GLU A 485 17.18 10.29 -28.00
CA GLU A 485 18.60 10.45 -27.59
C GLU A 485 19.00 9.62 -26.35
N SER A 486 18.21 8.61 -25.95
CA SER A 486 18.57 7.73 -24.82
C SER A 486 19.10 6.37 -25.25
#